data_73dda67a11bc03f426eff22ef431b5e0
#
_entry.id   73dda67a11bc03f426eff22ef431b5e0
#
_cell.length_a   1.000
_cell.length_b   1.000
_cell.length_c   1.000
_cell.angle_alpha   90.00
_cell.angle_beta   90.00
_cell.angle_gamma   90.00
#
_symmetry.space_group_name_H-M   'P 1'
#
loop_
_entity.id
_entity.type
_entity.pdbx_description
1 polymer ?
#
loop_
_entity_poly.entity_id
_entity_poly.type
_entity_poly.pdbx_seq_one_letter_code
_entity_poly.pdbx_strand_id
1 'polypeptide(L)'
;MQSLAEYFRKPTPEEERLLRGEALDMSLYRPASDEAFSGKSLLPVDQAIMIRQHTRFCAFPWHRHDYVEVMFVLSGSVTHHLESGEQIRLEAGELLFVNRFVRHAIDFCGQDDIAVNFIVQPEVFDFALEMVGPENALGRFLLDALRTGESGVPYLYFRIRECRSVQSLLQSMIEGFLETPDGSQKLRRLEMGLLFVHLLGLSDHMQLSTAMTRWNNVVVELLNEVHRNYASFELKALARRYHTSSSYLSRLVRENTGHSLTELLWGRRMEKAAQLLRDTDMPILAVSQSVGYENSSYFYRLFERRYGTPPKEYRRVHWDGKGTEKHEP
;
A
#
# COMPACT_ATOMS: atom_id res chain seq x y z
N MET A 1 31.73 7.60 0.92
CA MET A 1 30.89 7.15 2.05
C MET A 1 30.91 5.64 2.09
N GLN A 2 31.03 5.05 3.26
CA GLN A 2 30.90 3.62 3.46
C GLN A 2 29.50 3.20 3.02
N SER A 3 29.32 2.10 2.28
CA SER A 3 27.99 1.67 1.88
C SER A 3 27.16 1.34 3.13
N LEU A 4 25.83 1.53 3.07
CA LEU A 4 24.94 1.17 4.20
C LEU A 4 25.14 -0.29 4.63
N ALA A 5 25.33 -1.20 3.67
CA ALA A 5 25.62 -2.59 3.98
C ALA A 5 26.91 -2.77 4.81
N GLU A 6 27.97 -1.98 4.54
CA GLU A 6 29.19 -2.00 5.35
C GLU A 6 28.98 -1.44 6.75
N TYR A 7 28.16 -0.37 6.90
CA TYR A 7 27.79 0.17 8.19
C TYR A 7 27.09 -0.89 9.05
N PHE A 8 26.06 -1.55 8.51
CA PHE A 8 25.26 -2.56 9.20
C PHE A 8 25.95 -3.95 9.30
N ARG A 9 27.12 -4.13 8.69
CA ARG A 9 27.92 -5.37 8.85
C ARG A 9 28.45 -5.54 10.26
N LYS A 10 28.65 -4.44 10.98
CA LYS A 10 29.09 -4.49 12.39
C LYS A 10 28.00 -5.13 13.24
N PRO A 11 28.34 -6.13 14.07
CA PRO A 11 27.37 -6.74 14.96
C PRO A 11 26.80 -5.73 15.95
N THR A 12 25.51 -5.83 16.21
CA THR A 12 24.85 -5.12 17.31
C THR A 12 25.19 -5.80 18.65
N PRO A 13 24.97 -5.12 19.80
CA PRO A 13 25.16 -5.76 21.11
C PRO A 13 24.33 -7.04 21.30
N GLU A 14 23.17 -7.13 20.70
CA GLU A 14 22.33 -8.33 20.68
C GLU A 14 23.00 -9.44 19.86
N GLU A 15 23.47 -9.12 18.65
CA GLU A 15 24.19 -10.07 17.78
C GLU A 15 25.49 -10.56 18.40
N GLU A 16 26.22 -9.71 19.14
CA GLU A 16 27.41 -10.13 19.88
C GLU A 16 27.09 -11.17 20.94
N ARG A 17 25.96 -11.08 21.63
CA ARG A 17 25.49 -12.10 22.59
C ARG A 17 25.18 -13.42 21.89
N LEU A 18 24.45 -13.35 20.74
CA LEU A 18 24.16 -14.53 19.94
C LEU A 18 25.42 -15.23 19.42
N LEU A 19 26.43 -14.46 18.98
CA LEU A 19 27.72 -14.99 18.54
C LEU A 19 28.51 -15.67 19.69
N ARG A 20 28.24 -15.29 20.94
CA ARG A 20 28.79 -15.99 22.14
C ARG A 20 28.00 -17.24 22.53
N GLY A 21 26.94 -17.58 21.78
CA GLY A 21 26.09 -18.74 22.04
C GLY A 21 24.93 -18.48 23.02
N GLU A 22 24.65 -17.22 23.34
CA GLU A 22 23.46 -16.86 24.14
C GLU A 22 22.20 -17.02 23.29
N ALA A 23 21.06 -17.30 23.91
CA ALA A 23 19.76 -17.37 23.21
C ALA A 23 19.24 -15.99 22.89
N LEU A 24 18.38 -15.90 21.85
CA LEU A 24 17.64 -14.69 21.49
C LEU A 24 16.78 -14.23 22.69
N ASP A 25 16.99 -12.99 23.11
CA ASP A 25 16.25 -12.40 24.23
C ASP A 25 14.89 -11.84 23.75
N MET A 26 13.86 -12.65 23.86
CA MET A 26 12.51 -12.30 23.44
C MET A 26 11.89 -11.14 24.24
N SER A 27 12.43 -10.83 25.43
CA SER A 27 11.93 -9.72 26.26
C SER A 27 12.19 -8.34 25.63
N LEU A 28 13.14 -8.25 24.70
CA LEU A 28 13.43 -7.05 23.93
C LEU A 28 12.33 -6.71 22.91
N TYR A 29 11.50 -7.70 22.54
CA TYR A 29 10.50 -7.58 21.47
C TYR A 29 9.07 -7.55 21.99
N ARG A 30 8.81 -8.22 23.13
CA ARG A 30 7.46 -8.33 23.67
C ARG A 30 7.43 -8.33 25.20
N PRO A 31 6.36 -7.79 25.83
CA PRO A 31 6.08 -8.03 27.24
C PRO A 31 5.91 -9.52 27.51
N ALA A 32 6.27 -9.98 28.71
CA ALA A 32 6.15 -11.39 29.09
C ALA A 32 4.71 -11.97 29.02
N SER A 33 3.72 -11.11 29.03
CA SER A 33 2.28 -11.45 28.99
C SER A 33 1.68 -11.46 27.58
N ASP A 34 2.42 -11.11 26.53
CA ASP A 34 1.89 -10.96 25.19
C ASP A 34 2.61 -11.87 24.18
N GLU A 35 1.85 -12.44 23.22
CA GLU A 35 2.42 -13.21 22.11
C GLU A 35 2.84 -12.32 20.94
N ALA A 36 2.40 -11.07 20.90
CA ALA A 36 2.71 -10.12 19.84
C ALA A 36 3.95 -9.30 20.19
N PHE A 37 4.82 -9.06 19.21
CA PHE A 37 5.87 -8.05 19.30
C PHE A 37 5.20 -6.67 19.35
N SER A 38 5.58 -5.90 20.35
CA SER A 38 4.93 -4.61 20.60
C SER A 38 5.77 -3.45 20.08
N GLY A 39 5.16 -2.64 19.21
CA GLY A 39 5.74 -1.37 18.80
C GLY A 39 6.03 -0.46 20.00
N LYS A 40 5.24 -0.53 21.07
CA LYS A 40 5.50 0.23 22.30
C LYS A 40 6.78 -0.20 23.03
N SER A 41 7.21 -1.44 22.88
CA SER A 41 8.47 -1.93 23.43
C SER A 41 9.68 -1.56 22.58
N LEU A 42 9.47 -1.33 21.29
CA LEU A 42 10.54 -1.08 20.32
C LEU A 42 10.69 0.40 19.98
N LEU A 43 9.60 1.15 19.94
CA LEU A 43 9.60 2.57 19.58
C LEU A 43 9.82 3.44 20.83
N PRO A 44 10.69 4.45 20.76
CA PRO A 44 10.71 5.51 21.77
C PRO A 44 9.35 6.20 21.92
N VAL A 45 9.11 6.79 23.08
CA VAL A 45 7.88 7.58 23.33
C VAL A 45 7.76 8.67 22.25
N ASP A 46 6.54 8.85 21.72
CA ASP A 46 6.20 9.82 20.68
C ASP A 46 6.79 9.57 19.29
N GLN A 47 7.42 8.41 19.05
CA GLN A 47 7.84 8.02 17.72
C GLN A 47 6.84 7.04 17.06
N ALA A 48 6.48 7.32 15.81
CA ALA A 48 5.57 6.49 15.03
C ALA A 48 6.31 5.64 13.97
N ILE A 49 7.57 5.98 13.68
CA ILE A 49 8.45 5.25 12.77
C ILE A 49 9.82 5.11 13.41
N MET A 50 10.35 3.90 13.39
CA MET A 50 11.71 3.58 13.80
C MET A 50 12.36 2.68 12.75
N ILE A 51 13.66 2.82 12.57
CA ILE A 51 14.48 1.97 11.70
C ILE A 51 15.48 1.22 12.57
N ARG A 52 15.55 -0.10 12.39
CA ARG A 52 16.55 -0.93 13.08
C ARG A 52 17.12 -2.00 12.16
N GLN A 53 18.34 -2.42 12.42
CA GLN A 53 18.92 -3.60 11.78
C GLN A 53 18.10 -4.84 12.13
N HIS A 54 17.80 -5.70 11.15
CA HIS A 54 17.31 -7.04 11.40
C HIS A 54 18.40 -7.87 12.10
N THR A 55 18.06 -8.52 13.21
CA THR A 55 19.01 -9.27 14.03
C THR A 55 19.42 -10.55 13.32
N ARG A 56 20.73 -10.69 13.06
CA ARG A 56 21.36 -11.86 12.43
C ARG A 56 21.77 -12.90 13.46
N PHE A 57 22.32 -14.01 12.97
CA PHE A 57 22.87 -15.13 13.76
C PHE A 57 21.83 -15.88 14.60
N CYS A 58 20.57 -15.74 14.24
CA CYS A 58 19.45 -16.50 14.80
C CYS A 58 18.33 -16.65 13.80
N ALA A 59 17.42 -17.57 14.07
CA ALA A 59 16.10 -17.63 13.44
C ALA A 59 15.09 -16.96 14.37
N PHE A 60 14.13 -16.25 13.81
CA PHE A 60 13.00 -15.73 14.59
C PHE A 60 11.87 -16.73 14.63
N PRO A 61 11.39 -17.12 15.82
CA PRO A 61 10.27 -18.03 15.97
C PRO A 61 8.97 -17.40 15.46
N TRP A 62 7.91 -18.20 15.36
CA TRP A 62 6.59 -17.72 15.00
C TRP A 62 6.11 -16.59 15.91
N HIS A 63 5.84 -15.43 15.32
CA HIS A 63 5.38 -14.23 16.00
C HIS A 63 4.46 -13.40 15.10
N ARG A 64 3.80 -12.41 15.67
CA ARG A 64 3.07 -11.34 14.99
C ARG A 64 3.42 -10.02 15.66
N HIS A 65 3.07 -8.89 15.03
CA HIS A 65 3.30 -7.57 15.61
C HIS A 65 2.01 -6.74 15.70
N ASP A 66 2.01 -5.72 16.56
CA ASP A 66 0.95 -4.70 16.63
C ASP A 66 1.23 -3.48 15.71
N TYR A 67 2.29 -3.55 14.90
CA TYR A 67 2.75 -2.55 13.92
C TYR A 67 2.89 -3.17 12.52
N VAL A 68 3.09 -2.36 11.50
CA VAL A 68 3.49 -2.84 10.17
C VAL A 68 5.01 -2.90 10.12
N GLU A 69 5.55 -4.07 9.78
CA GLU A 69 6.97 -4.24 9.51
C GLU A 69 7.24 -4.00 8.03
N VAL A 70 8.25 -3.17 7.74
CA VAL A 70 8.74 -2.98 6.37
C VAL A 70 10.20 -3.40 6.33
N MET A 71 10.49 -4.53 5.68
CA MET A 71 11.86 -5.05 5.57
C MET A 71 12.46 -4.69 4.23
N PHE A 72 13.66 -4.11 4.26
CA PHE A 72 14.48 -3.83 3.09
C PHE A 72 15.81 -4.56 3.21
N VAL A 73 16.15 -5.39 2.23
CA VAL A 73 17.40 -6.17 2.22
C VAL A 73 18.50 -5.38 1.54
N LEU A 74 19.57 -5.11 2.28
CA LEU A 74 20.76 -4.39 1.79
C LEU A 74 21.79 -5.32 1.15
N SER A 75 21.93 -6.56 1.68
CA SER A 75 22.88 -7.57 1.21
C SER A 75 22.36 -8.95 1.56
N GLY A 76 22.75 -9.98 0.79
CA GLY A 76 22.31 -11.36 1.03
C GLY A 76 20.83 -11.57 0.78
N SER A 77 20.19 -12.35 1.63
CA SER A 77 18.76 -12.69 1.50
C SER A 77 18.12 -12.97 2.86
N VAL A 78 16.80 -12.76 2.97
CA VAL A 78 16.02 -13.09 4.17
C VAL A 78 14.78 -13.87 3.74
N THR A 79 14.49 -14.97 4.44
CA THR A 79 13.34 -15.83 4.14
C THR A 79 12.30 -15.75 5.26
N HIS A 80 11.08 -15.35 4.91
CA HIS A 80 9.92 -15.37 5.78
C HIS A 80 9.04 -16.58 5.50
N HIS A 81 8.56 -17.22 6.56
CA HIS A 81 7.52 -18.24 6.51
C HIS A 81 6.23 -17.67 7.07
N LEU A 82 5.14 -17.74 6.32
CA LEU A 82 3.83 -17.27 6.75
C LEU A 82 2.98 -18.43 7.26
N GLU A 83 2.07 -18.17 8.20
CA GLU A 83 1.13 -19.19 8.72
C GLU A 83 0.21 -19.75 7.63
N SER A 84 0.00 -19.02 6.52
CA SER A 84 -0.67 -19.50 5.31
C SER A 84 0.05 -20.66 4.60
N GLY A 85 1.30 -20.97 4.98
CA GLY A 85 2.18 -21.93 4.31
C GLY A 85 3.01 -21.32 3.18
N GLU A 86 2.87 -20.03 2.93
CA GLU A 86 3.68 -19.33 1.93
C GLU A 86 5.08 -19.05 2.47
N GLN A 87 6.07 -19.09 1.56
CA GLN A 87 7.45 -18.73 1.84
C GLN A 87 7.84 -17.59 0.91
N ILE A 88 8.40 -16.52 1.52
CA ILE A 88 8.85 -15.34 0.79
C ILE A 88 10.35 -15.19 1.03
N ARG A 89 11.15 -15.34 -0.01
CA ARG A 89 12.58 -15.07 0.02
C ARG A 89 12.83 -13.71 -0.62
N LEU A 90 13.33 -12.78 0.19
CA LEU A 90 13.78 -11.47 -0.27
C LEU A 90 15.27 -11.53 -0.60
N GLU A 91 15.64 -10.93 -1.71
CA GLU A 91 17.03 -10.73 -2.12
C GLU A 91 17.44 -9.26 -1.92
N ALA A 92 18.74 -8.98 -1.98
CA ALA A 92 19.26 -7.61 -1.88
C ALA A 92 18.55 -6.65 -2.86
N GLY A 93 18.12 -5.50 -2.37
CA GLY A 93 17.37 -4.48 -3.10
C GLY A 93 15.86 -4.71 -3.16
N GLU A 94 15.32 -5.69 -2.46
CA GLU A 94 13.89 -6.00 -2.42
C GLU A 94 13.24 -5.55 -1.12
N LEU A 95 11.92 -5.32 -1.16
CA LEU A 95 11.15 -4.70 -0.10
C LEU A 95 9.91 -5.53 0.22
N LEU A 96 9.68 -5.83 1.49
CA LEU A 96 8.51 -6.54 2.00
C LEU A 96 7.81 -5.71 3.07
N PHE A 97 6.51 -5.52 2.89
CA PHE A 97 5.62 -5.02 3.93
C PHE A 97 4.86 -6.20 4.53
N VAL A 98 4.94 -6.40 5.82
CA VAL A 98 4.16 -7.41 6.56
C VAL A 98 3.17 -6.69 7.46
N ASN A 99 1.88 -7.02 7.30
CA ASN A 99 0.82 -6.39 8.07
C ASN A 99 0.82 -6.90 9.52
N ARG A 100 0.30 -6.10 10.45
CA ARG A 100 0.32 -6.32 11.89
C ARG A 100 -0.36 -7.61 12.38
N PHE A 101 -1.25 -8.18 11.57
CA PHE A 101 -1.98 -9.41 11.97
C PHE A 101 -1.35 -10.69 11.46
N VAL A 102 -0.29 -10.59 10.68
CA VAL A 102 0.33 -11.74 10.03
C VAL A 102 1.26 -12.44 10.99
N ARG A 103 0.96 -13.72 11.27
CA ARG A 103 1.88 -14.58 12.01
C ARG A 103 2.91 -15.16 11.06
N HIS A 104 4.18 -14.91 11.36
CA HIS A 104 5.29 -15.35 10.52
C HIS A 104 6.51 -15.74 11.37
N ALA A 105 7.44 -16.45 10.72
CA ALA A 105 8.74 -16.79 11.24
C ALA A 105 9.80 -16.43 10.20
N ILE A 106 11.05 -16.22 10.64
CA ILE A 106 12.16 -15.86 9.75
C ILE A 106 13.27 -16.88 9.94
N ASP A 107 13.83 -17.37 8.83
CA ASP A 107 14.95 -18.29 8.82
C ASP A 107 16.20 -17.67 9.42
N PHE A 108 17.18 -18.51 9.74
CA PHE A 108 18.50 -18.07 10.19
C PHE A 108 19.12 -17.13 9.16
N CYS A 109 19.54 -15.95 9.62
CA CYS A 109 20.29 -14.95 8.85
C CYS A 109 21.77 -15.01 9.24
N GLY A 110 22.65 -15.16 8.25
CA GLY A 110 24.09 -15.19 8.43
C GLY A 110 24.74 -13.80 8.41
N GLN A 111 26.06 -13.78 8.39
CA GLN A 111 26.87 -12.55 8.47
C GLN A 111 26.60 -11.59 7.29
N ASP A 112 26.32 -12.10 6.10
CA ASP A 112 26.14 -11.34 4.88
C ASP A 112 24.67 -11.02 4.57
N ASP A 113 23.72 -11.56 5.36
CA ASP A 113 22.28 -11.31 5.24
C ASP A 113 21.91 -10.06 6.03
N ILE A 114 22.10 -8.91 5.40
CA ILE A 114 21.93 -7.60 6.03
C ILE A 114 20.61 -7.01 5.58
N ALA A 115 19.68 -6.85 6.50
CA ALA A 115 18.39 -6.21 6.27
C ALA A 115 18.10 -5.13 7.32
N VAL A 116 17.23 -4.22 6.98
CA VAL A 116 16.76 -3.12 7.82
C VAL A 116 15.25 -3.19 7.92
N ASN A 117 14.74 -3.13 9.15
CA ASN A 117 13.32 -3.12 9.44
C ASN A 117 12.87 -1.70 9.78
N PHE A 118 11.87 -1.20 9.05
CA PHE A 118 11.09 -0.04 9.47
C PHE A 118 9.91 -0.57 10.28
N ILE A 119 9.84 -0.15 11.53
CA ILE A 119 8.73 -0.41 12.46
C ILE A 119 7.80 0.78 12.35
N VAL A 120 6.61 0.57 11.79
CA VAL A 120 5.71 1.66 11.42
C VAL A 120 4.38 1.49 12.13
N GLN A 121 4.02 2.46 12.98
CA GLN A 121 2.73 2.47 13.62
C GLN A 121 1.61 2.72 12.60
N PRO A 122 0.42 2.09 12.75
CA PRO A 122 -0.66 2.19 11.78
C PRO A 122 -1.07 3.61 11.41
N GLU A 123 -1.08 4.53 12.36
CA GLU A 123 -1.49 5.93 12.15
C GLU A 123 -0.59 6.73 11.19
N VAL A 124 0.57 6.20 10.84
CA VAL A 124 1.42 6.78 9.78
C VAL A 124 0.75 6.65 8.41
N PHE A 125 -0.06 5.61 8.25
CA PHE A 125 -0.65 5.26 6.96
C PHE A 125 -1.88 6.08 6.59
N ASP A 126 -2.49 6.84 7.51
CA ASP A 126 -3.58 7.78 7.20
C ASP A 126 -3.16 8.73 6.08
N PHE A 127 -1.99 9.36 6.23
CA PHE A 127 -1.45 10.30 5.25
C PHE A 127 -1.09 9.60 3.92
N ALA A 128 -0.47 8.41 3.98
CA ALA A 128 -0.14 7.65 2.78
C ALA A 128 -1.40 7.21 2.02
N LEU A 129 -2.46 6.81 2.73
CA LEU A 129 -3.74 6.41 2.16
C LEU A 129 -4.44 7.58 1.44
N GLU A 130 -4.38 8.80 2.00
CA GLU A 130 -4.87 10.01 1.32
C GLU A 130 -4.17 10.24 -0.03
N MET A 131 -2.87 9.96 -0.12
CA MET A 131 -2.08 10.16 -1.33
C MET A 131 -2.34 9.09 -2.40
N VAL A 132 -2.45 7.81 -2.01
CA VAL A 132 -2.54 6.70 -2.98
C VAL A 132 -3.99 6.28 -3.28
N GLY A 133 -4.95 6.66 -2.45
CA GLY A 133 -6.35 6.26 -2.54
C GLY A 133 -6.59 4.79 -2.17
N PRO A 134 -7.82 4.43 -1.76
CA PRO A 134 -8.16 3.07 -1.33
C PRO A 134 -8.48 2.09 -2.46
N GLU A 135 -8.56 2.54 -3.72
CA GLU A 135 -9.09 1.75 -4.84
C GLU A 135 -8.06 0.81 -5.49
N ASN A 136 -6.83 0.77 -4.98
CA ASN A 136 -5.76 -0.10 -5.49
C ASN A 136 -5.24 -1.04 -4.40
N ALA A 137 -4.43 -2.04 -4.78
CA ALA A 137 -3.93 -3.06 -3.85
C ALA A 137 -3.09 -2.45 -2.70
N LEU A 138 -2.31 -1.41 -3.00
CA LEU A 138 -1.48 -0.72 -2.03
C LEU A 138 -2.34 0.05 -1.01
N GLY A 139 -3.32 0.84 -1.49
CA GLY A 139 -4.26 1.56 -0.64
C GLY A 139 -5.10 0.62 0.25
N ARG A 140 -5.43 -0.57 -0.25
CA ARG A 140 -6.12 -1.60 0.54
C ARG A 140 -5.24 -2.13 1.66
N PHE A 141 -3.98 -2.44 1.37
CA PHE A 141 -3.03 -2.85 2.40
C PHE A 141 -2.95 -1.80 3.52
N LEU A 142 -2.88 -0.50 3.15
CA LEU A 142 -2.86 0.60 4.11
C LEU A 142 -4.15 0.67 4.92
N LEU A 143 -5.30 0.55 4.26
CA LEU A 143 -6.61 0.54 4.92
C LEU A 143 -6.76 -0.64 5.90
N ASP A 144 -6.28 -1.82 5.51
CA ASP A 144 -6.29 -3.00 6.37
C ASP A 144 -5.33 -2.83 7.56
N ALA A 145 -4.18 -2.18 7.37
CA ALA A 145 -3.24 -1.86 8.45
C ALA A 145 -3.85 -0.91 9.50
N LEU A 146 -4.74 0.00 9.09
CA LEU A 146 -5.46 0.91 9.98
C LEU A 146 -6.60 0.23 10.76
N ARG A 147 -7.18 -0.84 10.20
CA ARG A 147 -8.29 -1.56 10.85
C ARG A 147 -7.78 -2.51 11.92
N THR A 148 -8.64 -2.82 12.90
CA THR A 148 -8.33 -3.76 14.00
C THR A 148 -8.74 -5.21 13.73
N GLY A 149 -9.16 -5.53 12.49
CA GLY A 149 -9.63 -6.88 12.11
C GLY A 149 -8.49 -7.80 11.64
N GLU A 150 -8.70 -9.11 11.78
CA GLU A 150 -7.73 -10.14 11.36
C GLU A 150 -7.78 -10.48 9.85
N SER A 151 -8.67 -9.87 9.10
CA SER A 151 -8.84 -10.10 7.65
C SER A 151 -8.27 -8.94 6.85
N GLY A 152 -7.46 -9.22 5.84
CA GLY A 152 -6.91 -8.18 4.98
C GLY A 152 -5.76 -8.68 4.11
N VAL A 153 -5.08 -7.74 3.43
CA VAL A 153 -3.85 -8.02 2.66
C VAL A 153 -2.71 -8.32 3.63
N PRO A 154 -2.19 -9.56 3.69
CA PRO A 154 -1.23 -9.93 4.72
C PRO A 154 0.15 -9.30 4.48
N TYR A 155 0.55 -9.18 3.23
CA TYR A 155 1.83 -8.58 2.87
C TYR A 155 1.81 -7.97 1.46
N LEU A 156 2.76 -7.07 1.21
CA LEU A 156 3.12 -6.59 -0.13
C LEU A 156 4.62 -6.84 -0.33
N TYR A 157 4.96 -7.56 -1.40
CA TYR A 157 6.34 -7.83 -1.76
C TYR A 157 6.68 -7.14 -3.08
N PHE A 158 7.76 -6.34 -3.08
CA PHE A 158 8.21 -5.56 -4.22
C PHE A 158 9.60 -5.96 -4.67
N ARG A 159 9.71 -6.39 -5.92
CA ARG A 159 10.98 -6.64 -6.62
C ARG A 159 11.46 -5.36 -7.28
N ILE A 160 12.11 -4.51 -6.50
CA ILE A 160 12.47 -3.13 -6.89
C ILE A 160 13.97 -2.91 -7.06
N ARG A 161 14.76 -3.96 -7.19
CA ARG A 161 16.23 -3.90 -7.33
C ARG A 161 16.67 -2.89 -8.38
N GLU A 162 15.99 -2.85 -9.54
CA GLU A 162 16.31 -1.98 -10.67
C GLU A 162 15.64 -0.59 -10.57
N CYS A 163 14.82 -0.34 -9.57
CA CYS A 163 14.06 0.91 -9.42
C CYS A 163 14.87 1.95 -8.65
N ARG A 164 15.81 2.63 -9.34
CA ARG A 164 16.77 3.58 -8.74
C ARG A 164 16.12 4.64 -7.84
N SER A 165 14.96 5.19 -8.24
CA SER A 165 14.28 6.23 -7.45
C SER A 165 13.83 5.70 -6.07
N VAL A 166 13.30 4.48 -6.00
CA VAL A 166 12.90 3.85 -4.74
C VAL A 166 14.12 3.44 -3.92
N GLN A 167 15.16 2.88 -4.57
CA GLN A 167 16.42 2.54 -3.90
C GLN A 167 17.06 3.76 -3.23
N SER A 168 17.15 4.90 -3.97
CA SER A 168 17.71 6.14 -3.44
C SER A 168 16.88 6.74 -2.31
N LEU A 169 15.54 6.64 -2.40
CA LEU A 169 14.65 7.11 -1.33
C LEU A 169 14.84 6.28 -0.05
N LEU A 170 14.81 4.94 -0.16
CA LEU A 170 15.02 4.05 0.98
C LEU A 170 16.39 4.28 1.63
N GLN A 171 17.43 4.43 0.81
CA GLN A 171 18.76 4.77 1.29
C GLN A 171 18.77 6.10 2.06
N SER A 172 18.18 7.15 1.50
CA SER A 172 18.08 8.47 2.16
C SER A 172 17.30 8.40 3.48
N MET A 173 16.19 7.64 3.53
CA MET A 173 15.42 7.42 4.75
C MET A 173 16.26 6.76 5.85
N ILE A 174 17.07 5.74 5.49
CA ILE A 174 17.94 5.04 6.45
C ILE A 174 19.06 5.95 6.92
N GLU A 175 19.75 6.65 6.00
CA GLU A 175 20.84 7.58 6.34
C GLU A 175 20.34 8.71 7.23
N GLY A 176 19.22 9.33 6.90
CA GLY A 176 18.60 10.39 7.71
C GLY A 176 18.20 9.91 9.12
N PHE A 177 17.78 8.64 9.25
CA PHE A 177 17.53 8.06 10.57
C PHE A 177 18.81 7.86 11.37
N LEU A 178 19.89 7.39 10.75
CA LEU A 178 21.18 7.17 11.42
C LEU A 178 21.83 8.49 11.87
N GLU A 179 21.67 9.55 11.06
CA GLU A 179 22.19 10.88 11.40
C GLU A 179 21.39 11.56 12.52
N THR A 180 20.07 11.40 12.52
CA THR A 180 19.16 12.03 13.48
C THR A 180 18.09 11.06 13.98
N PRO A 181 18.43 10.10 14.89
CA PRO A 181 17.48 9.09 15.39
C PRO A 181 16.22 9.71 16.02
N ASP A 182 16.37 10.83 16.72
CA ASP A 182 15.27 11.61 17.33
C ASP A 182 14.73 12.70 16.40
N GLY A 183 15.03 12.60 15.11
CA GLY A 183 14.64 13.59 14.10
C GLY A 183 13.14 13.70 13.88
N SER A 184 12.74 14.65 13.04
CA SER A 184 11.34 15.00 12.79
C SER A 184 10.48 13.82 12.35
N GLN A 185 9.56 13.38 13.19
CA GLN A 185 8.54 12.37 12.86
C GLN A 185 7.65 12.81 11.68
N LYS A 186 7.45 14.13 11.51
CA LYS A 186 6.73 14.67 10.37
C LYS A 186 7.47 14.42 9.06
N LEU A 187 8.80 14.59 9.04
CA LEU A 187 9.62 14.29 7.86
C LEU A 187 9.52 12.79 7.51
N ARG A 188 9.68 11.92 8.48
CA ARG A 188 9.60 10.46 8.28
C ARG A 188 8.24 10.00 7.74
N ARG A 189 7.15 10.62 8.19
CA ARG A 189 5.80 10.38 7.64
C ARG A 189 5.67 10.83 6.19
N LEU A 190 6.26 11.97 5.83
CA LEU A 190 6.30 12.46 4.45
C LEU A 190 7.12 11.54 3.55
N GLU A 191 8.29 11.10 4.00
CA GLU A 191 9.15 10.15 3.28
C GLU A 191 8.45 8.80 3.07
N MET A 192 7.76 8.29 4.10
CA MET A 192 6.95 7.07 3.98
C MET A 192 5.80 7.25 2.98
N GLY A 193 5.09 8.38 3.02
CA GLY A 193 4.06 8.72 2.02
C GLY A 193 4.63 8.80 0.61
N LEU A 194 5.80 9.43 0.43
CA LEU A 194 6.50 9.49 -0.85
C LEU A 194 6.90 8.10 -1.35
N LEU A 195 7.38 7.22 -0.46
CA LEU A 195 7.66 5.83 -0.79
C LEU A 195 6.42 5.14 -1.37
N PHE A 196 5.26 5.29 -0.74
CA PHE A 196 4.01 4.70 -1.23
C PHE A 196 3.58 5.26 -2.59
N VAL A 197 3.77 6.55 -2.84
CA VAL A 197 3.50 7.17 -4.16
C VAL A 197 4.40 6.57 -5.25
N HIS A 198 5.69 6.38 -4.96
CA HIS A 198 6.61 5.70 -5.88
C HIS A 198 6.19 4.25 -6.15
N LEU A 199 5.82 3.50 -5.10
CA LEU A 199 5.41 2.10 -5.20
C LEU A 199 4.09 1.93 -5.97
N LEU A 200 3.18 2.92 -5.92
CA LEU A 200 1.94 2.92 -6.70
C LEU A 200 2.21 2.83 -8.20
N GLY A 201 3.26 3.49 -8.68
CA GLY A 201 3.70 3.41 -10.08
C GLY A 201 4.36 2.08 -10.47
N LEU A 202 4.65 1.21 -9.49
CA LEU A 202 5.40 -0.04 -9.65
C LEU A 202 4.53 -1.29 -9.41
N SER A 203 3.23 -1.21 -9.65
CA SER A 203 2.30 -2.33 -9.46
C SER A 203 2.71 -3.62 -10.19
N ASP A 204 3.40 -3.52 -11.32
CA ASP A 204 3.91 -4.66 -12.10
C ASP A 204 5.09 -5.39 -11.40
N HIS A 205 5.75 -4.73 -10.46
CA HIS A 205 6.84 -5.27 -9.63
C HIS A 205 6.34 -5.79 -8.28
N MET A 206 5.04 -5.69 -8.01
CA MET A 206 4.42 -6.09 -6.77
C MET A 206 3.90 -7.53 -6.84
N GLN A 207 4.22 -8.32 -5.83
CA GLN A 207 3.66 -9.64 -5.61
C GLN A 207 2.79 -9.64 -4.36
N LEU A 208 1.60 -10.21 -4.47
CA LEU A 208 0.64 -10.40 -3.39
C LEU A 208 0.60 -11.87 -2.95
N SER A 209 0.09 -12.13 -1.75
CA SER A 209 -0.15 -13.46 -1.23
C SER A 209 -0.97 -14.35 -2.18
N THR A 210 -0.54 -15.61 -2.36
CA THR A 210 -1.25 -16.57 -3.21
C THR A 210 -2.56 -17.06 -2.58
N ALA A 211 -2.65 -17.13 -1.26
CA ALA A 211 -3.88 -17.53 -0.56
C ALA A 211 -5.02 -16.49 -0.74
N MET A 212 -4.66 -15.21 -0.83
CA MET A 212 -5.58 -14.13 -1.20
C MET A 212 -5.71 -13.94 -2.71
N THR A 213 -4.80 -14.50 -3.49
CA THR A 213 -4.57 -14.18 -4.90
C THR A 213 -5.81 -14.42 -5.76
N ARG A 214 -6.59 -15.47 -5.51
CA ARG A 214 -7.74 -15.77 -6.38
C ARG A 214 -8.87 -14.75 -6.22
N TRP A 215 -9.21 -14.33 -5.00
CA TRP A 215 -10.38 -13.47 -4.75
C TRP A 215 -10.00 -12.00 -4.60
N ASN A 216 -8.81 -11.68 -4.08
CA ASN A 216 -8.31 -10.30 -4.07
C ASN A 216 -7.92 -9.83 -5.45
N ASN A 217 -7.32 -10.68 -6.29
CA ASN A 217 -7.09 -10.34 -7.70
C ASN A 217 -8.41 -10.04 -8.42
N VAL A 218 -9.47 -10.78 -8.13
CA VAL A 218 -10.81 -10.51 -8.66
C VAL A 218 -11.32 -9.14 -8.19
N VAL A 219 -11.15 -8.79 -6.91
CA VAL A 219 -11.55 -7.46 -6.40
C VAL A 219 -10.68 -6.36 -7.00
N VAL A 220 -9.38 -6.54 -7.02
CA VAL A 220 -8.44 -5.57 -7.64
C VAL A 220 -8.75 -5.40 -9.12
N GLU A 221 -9.00 -6.48 -9.85
CA GLU A 221 -9.38 -6.41 -11.27
C GLU A 221 -10.73 -5.74 -11.47
N LEU A 222 -11.72 -6.01 -10.61
CA LEU A 222 -13.02 -5.31 -10.61
C LEU A 222 -12.84 -3.81 -10.39
N LEU A 223 -12.01 -3.42 -9.43
CA LEU A 223 -11.74 -2.01 -9.15
C LEU A 223 -10.98 -1.34 -10.30
N ASN A 224 -9.99 -2.02 -10.87
CA ASN A 224 -9.26 -1.55 -12.05
C ASN A 224 -10.20 -1.42 -13.26
N GLU A 225 -11.11 -2.37 -13.45
CA GLU A 225 -12.11 -2.33 -14.52
C GLU A 225 -13.09 -1.16 -14.33
N VAL A 226 -13.57 -0.93 -13.10
CA VAL A 226 -14.35 0.26 -12.74
C VAL A 226 -13.55 1.53 -13.03
N HIS A 227 -12.27 1.55 -12.74
CA HIS A 227 -11.43 2.74 -12.95
C HIS A 227 -11.14 3.03 -14.42
N ARG A 228 -10.82 2.00 -15.22
CA ARG A 228 -10.42 2.12 -16.63
C ARG A 228 -11.61 2.16 -17.60
N ASN A 229 -12.57 1.26 -17.39
CA ASN A 229 -13.69 1.02 -18.30
C ASN A 229 -15.04 1.46 -17.72
N TYR A 230 -15.04 2.47 -16.84
CA TYR A 230 -16.24 2.97 -16.15
C TYR A 230 -17.43 3.26 -17.08
N ALA A 231 -17.18 3.73 -18.31
CA ALA A 231 -18.25 4.07 -19.26
C ALA A 231 -19.02 2.82 -19.74
N SER A 232 -18.30 1.74 -20.02
CA SER A 232 -18.85 0.48 -20.59
C SER A 232 -18.77 -0.71 -19.62
N PHE A 233 -18.64 -0.46 -18.31
CA PHE A 233 -18.47 -1.49 -17.31
C PHE A 233 -19.63 -2.49 -17.28
N GLU A 234 -19.31 -3.78 -17.41
CA GLU A 234 -20.26 -4.88 -17.34
C GLU A 234 -19.86 -5.95 -16.30
N LEU A 235 -20.50 -5.91 -15.13
CA LEU A 235 -20.26 -6.91 -14.07
C LEU A 235 -20.52 -8.35 -14.53
N LYS A 236 -21.51 -8.56 -15.42
CA LYS A 236 -21.86 -9.88 -15.96
C LYS A 236 -20.72 -10.48 -16.79
N ALA A 237 -19.96 -9.66 -17.52
CA ALA A 237 -18.82 -10.11 -18.32
C ALA A 237 -17.69 -10.64 -17.40
N LEU A 238 -17.39 -9.92 -16.33
CA LEU A 238 -16.43 -10.35 -15.32
C LEU A 238 -16.89 -11.60 -14.54
N ALA A 239 -18.18 -11.66 -14.17
CA ALA A 239 -18.72 -12.85 -13.51
C ALA A 239 -18.57 -14.13 -14.37
N ARG A 240 -18.78 -14.02 -15.68
CA ARG A 240 -18.53 -15.12 -16.63
C ARG A 240 -17.05 -15.50 -16.69
N ARG A 241 -16.15 -14.51 -16.76
CA ARG A 241 -14.70 -14.69 -16.82
C ARG A 241 -14.15 -15.44 -15.59
N TYR A 242 -14.69 -15.15 -14.41
CA TYR A 242 -14.30 -15.79 -13.17
C TYR A 242 -15.15 -17.00 -12.76
N HIS A 243 -16.03 -17.47 -13.65
CA HIS A 243 -16.93 -18.61 -13.40
C HIS A 243 -17.71 -18.46 -12.07
N THR A 244 -18.27 -17.26 -11.84
CA THR A 244 -19.00 -16.95 -10.60
C THR A 244 -20.27 -16.12 -10.90
N SER A 245 -21.04 -15.77 -9.86
CA SER A 245 -22.23 -14.94 -10.01
C SER A 245 -21.93 -13.44 -9.83
N SER A 246 -22.69 -12.56 -10.51
CA SER A 246 -22.63 -11.11 -10.30
C SER A 246 -22.95 -10.72 -8.85
N SER A 247 -23.86 -11.45 -8.19
CA SER A 247 -24.20 -11.23 -6.78
C SER A 247 -23.04 -11.53 -5.85
N TYR A 248 -22.29 -12.60 -6.14
CA TYR A 248 -21.09 -12.93 -5.38
C TYR A 248 -20.01 -11.86 -5.53
N LEU A 249 -19.72 -11.40 -6.76
CA LEU A 249 -18.76 -10.33 -7.01
C LEU A 249 -19.16 -9.01 -6.33
N SER A 250 -20.47 -8.66 -6.39
CA SER A 250 -20.97 -7.45 -5.72
C SER A 250 -20.80 -7.52 -4.20
N ARG A 251 -21.07 -8.70 -3.58
CA ARG A 251 -20.85 -8.93 -2.16
C ARG A 251 -19.36 -8.85 -1.82
N LEU A 252 -18.51 -9.49 -2.61
CA LEU A 252 -17.08 -9.51 -2.43
C LEU A 252 -16.49 -8.08 -2.45
N VAL A 253 -16.92 -7.23 -3.40
CA VAL A 253 -16.51 -5.81 -3.45
C VAL A 253 -16.97 -5.09 -2.19
N ARG A 254 -18.22 -5.25 -1.76
CA ARG A 254 -18.75 -4.57 -0.58
C ARG A 254 -18.05 -4.99 0.71
N GLU A 255 -17.80 -6.29 0.90
CA GLU A 255 -17.07 -6.83 2.06
C GLU A 255 -15.65 -6.29 2.11
N ASN A 256 -15.03 -6.09 0.94
CA ASN A 256 -13.66 -5.66 0.82
C ASN A 256 -13.47 -4.13 0.76
N THR A 257 -14.44 -3.33 0.30
CA THR A 257 -14.29 -1.88 0.13
C THR A 257 -15.18 -1.06 1.05
N GLY A 258 -16.15 -1.70 1.71
CA GLY A 258 -17.21 -1.01 2.44
C GLY A 258 -18.27 -0.35 1.55
N HIS A 259 -18.04 -0.28 0.23
CA HIS A 259 -18.91 0.35 -0.76
C HIS A 259 -19.51 -0.68 -1.72
N SER A 260 -20.71 -0.42 -2.20
CA SER A 260 -21.27 -1.20 -3.30
C SER A 260 -20.54 -0.89 -4.61
N LEU A 261 -20.47 -1.88 -5.50
CA LEU A 261 -19.91 -1.68 -6.84
C LEU A 261 -20.58 -0.53 -7.61
N THR A 262 -21.91 -0.36 -7.41
CA THR A 262 -22.68 0.73 -8.02
C THR A 262 -22.22 2.10 -7.50
N GLU A 263 -21.93 2.24 -6.21
CA GLU A 263 -21.41 3.48 -5.61
C GLU A 263 -20.03 3.81 -6.15
N LEU A 264 -19.14 2.82 -6.25
CA LEU A 264 -17.80 3.00 -6.80
C LEU A 264 -17.85 3.44 -8.27
N LEU A 265 -18.66 2.76 -9.10
CA LEU A 265 -18.84 3.09 -10.49
C LEU A 265 -19.46 4.48 -10.69
N TRP A 266 -20.46 4.80 -9.89
CA TRP A 266 -21.08 6.13 -9.89
C TRP A 266 -20.07 7.22 -9.51
N GLY A 267 -19.31 7.02 -8.43
CA GLY A 267 -18.27 7.94 -8.00
C GLY A 267 -17.27 8.23 -9.12
N ARG A 268 -16.76 7.19 -9.77
CA ARG A 268 -15.79 7.32 -10.86
C ARG A 268 -16.35 8.05 -12.09
N ARG A 269 -17.57 7.72 -12.49
CA ARG A 269 -18.26 8.42 -13.61
C ARG A 269 -18.45 9.90 -13.32
N MET A 270 -18.83 10.26 -12.08
CA MET A 270 -19.03 11.66 -11.68
C MET A 270 -17.70 12.43 -11.64
N GLU A 271 -16.63 11.82 -11.16
CA GLU A 271 -15.29 12.43 -11.18
C GLU A 271 -14.82 12.73 -12.60
N LYS A 272 -14.98 11.76 -13.51
CA LYS A 272 -14.62 11.96 -14.92
C LYS A 272 -15.50 12.99 -15.60
N ALA A 273 -16.80 13.03 -15.30
CA ALA A 273 -17.69 14.06 -15.79
C ALA A 273 -17.27 15.46 -15.31
N ALA A 274 -16.95 15.61 -14.02
CA ALA A 274 -16.47 16.87 -13.47
C ALA A 274 -15.14 17.31 -14.10
N GLN A 275 -14.23 16.36 -14.35
CA GLN A 275 -13.00 16.63 -15.08
C GLN A 275 -13.27 17.14 -16.49
N LEU A 276 -14.09 16.44 -17.28
CA LEU A 276 -14.44 16.85 -18.65
C LEU A 276 -15.15 18.22 -18.69
N LEU A 277 -15.99 18.52 -17.70
CA LEU A 277 -16.65 19.80 -17.58
C LEU A 277 -15.69 20.97 -17.29
N ARG A 278 -14.60 20.71 -16.58
CA ARG A 278 -13.55 21.72 -16.30
C ARG A 278 -12.57 21.90 -17.45
N ASP A 279 -12.18 20.77 -18.07
CA ASP A 279 -11.02 20.73 -18.95
C ASP A 279 -11.41 20.87 -20.45
N THR A 280 -12.72 20.77 -20.78
CA THR A 280 -13.19 20.77 -22.17
C THR A 280 -14.49 21.59 -22.36
N ASP A 281 -14.74 22.04 -23.59
CA ASP A 281 -15.99 22.67 -24.04
C ASP A 281 -17.06 21.65 -24.49
N MET A 282 -16.80 20.36 -24.36
CA MET A 282 -17.66 19.26 -24.79
C MET A 282 -19.12 19.48 -24.31
N PRO A 283 -20.13 19.38 -25.19
CA PRO A 283 -21.54 19.52 -24.81
C PRO A 283 -21.89 18.60 -23.62
N ILE A 284 -22.70 19.08 -22.67
CA ILE A 284 -23.02 18.33 -21.44
C ILE A 284 -23.67 16.96 -21.78
N LEU A 285 -24.46 16.90 -22.84
CA LEU A 285 -25.01 15.64 -23.33
C LEU A 285 -23.91 14.67 -23.76
N ALA A 286 -22.91 15.17 -24.49
CA ALA A 286 -21.77 14.36 -24.90
C ALA A 286 -20.92 13.92 -23.69
N VAL A 287 -20.73 14.78 -22.67
CA VAL A 287 -20.09 14.40 -21.40
C VAL A 287 -20.87 13.28 -20.71
N SER A 288 -22.21 13.41 -20.60
CA SER A 288 -23.08 12.38 -20.02
C SER A 288 -22.89 11.03 -20.71
N GLN A 289 -22.90 11.01 -22.03
CA GLN A 289 -22.73 9.79 -22.83
C GLN A 289 -21.32 9.21 -22.70
N SER A 290 -20.28 10.05 -22.73
CA SER A 290 -18.88 9.62 -22.61
C SER A 290 -18.55 8.97 -21.28
N VAL A 291 -19.29 9.30 -20.22
CA VAL A 291 -19.12 8.68 -18.90
C VAL A 291 -20.12 7.53 -18.65
N GLY A 292 -20.87 7.10 -19.70
CA GLY A 292 -21.71 5.90 -19.67
C GLY A 292 -23.14 6.13 -19.15
N TYR A 293 -23.73 7.32 -19.38
CA TYR A 293 -25.14 7.58 -19.13
C TYR A 293 -25.89 7.91 -20.43
N GLU A 294 -26.80 7.03 -20.82
CA GLU A 294 -27.70 7.26 -21.95
C GLU A 294 -28.80 8.29 -21.60
N ASN A 295 -29.28 8.26 -20.34
CA ASN A 295 -30.32 9.16 -19.86
C ASN A 295 -29.68 10.40 -19.19
N SER A 296 -29.72 11.53 -19.91
CA SER A 296 -29.15 12.79 -19.43
C SER A 296 -29.86 13.34 -18.18
N SER A 297 -31.19 13.16 -18.05
CA SER A 297 -31.92 13.62 -16.86
C SER A 297 -31.50 12.87 -15.61
N TYR A 298 -31.20 11.57 -15.73
CA TYR A 298 -30.65 10.77 -14.64
C TYR A 298 -29.22 11.21 -14.26
N PHE A 299 -28.39 11.48 -15.27
CA PHE A 299 -27.04 12.03 -15.07
C PHE A 299 -27.08 13.36 -14.32
N TYR A 300 -27.95 14.31 -14.73
CA TYR A 300 -28.08 15.62 -14.07
C TYR A 300 -28.37 15.47 -12.57
N ARG A 301 -29.35 14.63 -12.20
CA ARG A 301 -29.69 14.38 -10.79
C ARG A 301 -28.53 13.79 -9.99
N LEU A 302 -27.79 12.84 -10.58
CA LEU A 302 -26.65 12.23 -9.91
C LEU A 302 -25.48 13.20 -9.76
N PHE A 303 -25.23 14.05 -10.76
CA PHE A 303 -24.17 15.05 -10.71
C PHE A 303 -24.47 16.13 -9.67
N GLU A 304 -25.68 16.66 -9.67
CA GLU A 304 -26.13 17.64 -8.67
C GLU A 304 -26.11 17.07 -7.25
N ARG A 305 -26.50 15.81 -7.08
CA ARG A 305 -26.37 15.11 -5.79
C ARG A 305 -24.93 15.05 -5.29
N ARG A 306 -23.94 14.91 -6.17
CA ARG A 306 -22.51 14.77 -5.83
C ARG A 306 -21.84 16.13 -5.58
N TYR A 307 -22.14 17.14 -6.40
CA TYR A 307 -21.42 18.42 -6.42
C TYR A 307 -22.26 19.60 -5.92
N GLY A 308 -23.52 19.39 -5.55
CA GLY A 308 -24.42 20.42 -5.04
C GLY A 308 -24.95 21.40 -6.10
N THR A 309 -24.48 21.27 -7.35
CA THR A 309 -24.85 22.16 -8.46
C THR A 309 -25.04 21.38 -9.77
N PRO A 310 -25.94 21.80 -10.67
CA PRO A 310 -26.09 21.17 -11.98
C PRO A 310 -24.81 21.25 -12.84
N PRO A 311 -24.60 20.32 -13.80
CA PRO A 311 -23.38 20.29 -14.64
C PRO A 311 -23.08 21.59 -15.37
N LYS A 312 -24.12 22.30 -15.83
CA LYS A 312 -24.00 23.59 -16.54
C LYS A 312 -23.40 24.67 -15.62
N GLU A 313 -23.90 24.75 -14.39
CA GLU A 313 -23.46 25.72 -13.42
C GLU A 313 -22.06 25.36 -12.90
N TYR A 314 -21.81 24.07 -12.67
CA TYR A 314 -20.48 23.56 -12.31
C TYR A 314 -19.42 23.97 -13.33
N ARG A 315 -19.70 23.81 -14.64
CA ARG A 315 -18.82 24.27 -15.71
C ARG A 315 -18.58 25.77 -15.64
N ARG A 316 -19.63 26.57 -15.49
CA ARG A 316 -19.55 28.03 -15.45
C ARG A 316 -18.59 28.54 -14.38
N VAL A 317 -18.55 27.82 -13.23
CA VAL A 317 -17.73 28.21 -12.06
C VAL A 317 -16.31 27.69 -12.17
N HIS A 318 -16.08 26.52 -12.78
CA HIS A 318 -14.81 25.79 -12.69
C HIS A 318 -14.07 25.64 -14.02
N TRP A 319 -14.59 26.18 -15.11
CA TRP A 319 -13.93 26.07 -16.41
C TRP A 319 -12.78 27.04 -16.55
N ASP A 320 -11.56 26.53 -16.69
CA ASP A 320 -10.32 27.33 -16.75
C ASP A 320 -10.04 27.98 -18.12
N GLY A 321 -10.92 27.83 -19.12
CA GLY A 321 -10.80 28.47 -20.44
C GLY A 321 -9.60 28.03 -21.30
N LYS A 322 -8.84 27.00 -20.92
CA LYS A 322 -7.61 26.57 -21.61
C LYS A 322 -7.82 25.55 -22.75
N GLY A 323 -9.02 25.44 -23.29
CA GLY A 323 -9.39 24.43 -24.30
C GLY A 323 -9.57 24.95 -25.73
N THR A 324 -9.06 26.10 -26.13
CA THR A 324 -9.16 26.62 -27.50
C THR A 324 -7.82 27.03 -28.08
N GLU A 325 -6.95 26.08 -28.38
CA GLU A 325 -6.10 26.24 -29.57
C GLU A 325 -6.95 25.83 -30.78
N LYS A 326 -7.53 26.84 -31.44
CA LYS A 326 -8.14 26.70 -32.76
C LYS A 326 -7.03 26.32 -33.73
N HIS A 327 -7.08 25.10 -34.24
CA HIS A 327 -6.54 24.86 -35.57
C HIS A 327 -7.50 25.60 -36.56
N GLU A 328 -7.12 26.78 -36.97
CA GLU A 328 -7.63 27.39 -38.21
C GLU A 328 -6.89 26.78 -39.42
N PRO A 329 -7.58 26.68 -40.56
CA PRO A 329 -7.26 25.83 -41.71
C PRO A 329 -6.00 26.23 -42.48
#